data_d8aec24d92bf02d290759604e145d073
#
_entry.id   d8aec24d92bf02d290759604e145d073
#
_cell.length_a   1.000
_cell.length_b   1.000
_cell.length_c   1.000
_cell.angle_alpha   90.00
_cell.angle_beta   90.00
_cell.angle_gamma   90.00
#
_symmetry.space_group_name_H-M   'P 1'
#
loop_
_entity.id
_entity.type
_entity.pdbx_description
1 polymer ?
#
loop_
_entity_poly.entity_id
_entity_poly.type
_entity_poly.pdbx_seq_one_letter_code
_entity_poly.pdbx_strand_id
1 'polypeptide(L)'
;GILAVKAGLSVSAAVAISMTNVTSAGQAAGIGVIAAGGSYLELALTQFCINLRYALMGLSLSQKLDQTFQHMIHRFLTAFGITDEIFAVAVSQDGQISAPYLYGLMSLPLIGWSLGTFLGAAAGEILPKIITDALGIALYGMFFAIFIPPMRKQKSFVFAVLVAAGCSIICKYCPPFISSGFAIIL
;
A
#
# COMPACT_ATOMS: atom_id res chain seq x y z
N GLY A 1 -5.66 2.75 -10.65
CA GLY A 1 -6.37 3.55 -11.66
C GLY A 1 -7.70 2.88 -12.07
N ILE A 2 -7.63 1.68 -12.67
CA ILE A 2 -8.81 0.94 -13.18
C ILE A 2 -9.92 0.77 -12.13
N LEU A 3 -9.55 0.34 -10.90
CA LEU A 3 -10.52 0.17 -9.82
C LEU A 3 -11.22 1.46 -9.42
N ALA A 4 -10.50 2.58 -9.42
CA ALA A 4 -11.03 3.89 -9.06
C ALA A 4 -12.10 4.35 -10.07
N VAL A 5 -11.82 4.21 -11.36
CA VAL A 5 -12.78 4.57 -12.41
C VAL A 5 -13.99 3.64 -12.39
N LYS A 6 -13.81 2.34 -12.20
CA LYS A 6 -14.93 1.38 -12.02
C LYS A 6 -15.79 1.70 -10.78
N ALA A 7 -15.21 2.34 -9.76
CA ALA A 7 -15.93 2.83 -8.59
C ALA A 7 -16.60 4.21 -8.80
N GLY A 8 -16.57 4.76 -10.03
CA GLY A 8 -17.20 6.03 -10.37
C GLY A 8 -16.33 7.27 -10.11
N LEU A 9 -15.05 7.11 -9.76
CA LEU A 9 -14.13 8.23 -9.55
C LEU A 9 -13.61 8.73 -10.91
N SER A 10 -13.44 10.05 -11.04
CA SER A 10 -12.80 10.62 -12.22
C SER A 10 -11.33 10.25 -12.31
N VAL A 11 -10.76 10.29 -13.52
CA VAL A 11 -9.32 10.04 -13.74
C VAL A 11 -8.46 10.96 -12.89
N SER A 12 -8.83 12.26 -12.83
CA SER A 12 -8.12 13.26 -12.01
C SER A 12 -8.15 12.94 -10.53
N ALA A 13 -9.32 12.52 -10.01
CA ALA A 13 -9.46 12.11 -8.61
C ALA A 13 -8.61 10.86 -8.30
N ALA A 14 -8.61 9.86 -9.20
CA ALA A 14 -7.80 8.66 -9.05
C ALA A 14 -6.29 8.99 -9.00
N VAL A 15 -5.83 9.89 -9.86
CA VAL A 15 -4.43 10.34 -9.88
C VAL A 15 -4.09 11.15 -8.63
N ALA A 16 -4.97 12.08 -8.20
CA ALA A 16 -4.76 12.86 -6.98
C ALA A 16 -4.64 11.96 -5.75
N ILE A 17 -5.51 10.95 -5.60
CA ILE A 17 -5.41 9.96 -4.54
C ILE A 17 -4.07 9.21 -4.61
N SER A 18 -3.64 8.83 -5.81
CA SER A 18 -2.38 8.10 -6.01
C SER A 18 -1.16 8.94 -5.66
N MET A 19 -1.16 10.23 -5.97
CA MET A 19 -0.05 11.14 -5.65
C MET A 19 0.03 11.48 -4.16
N THR A 20 -1.10 11.51 -3.47
CA THR A 20 -1.17 11.88 -2.05
C THR A 20 -1.11 10.68 -1.10
N ASN A 21 -1.44 9.49 -1.61
CA ASN A 21 -1.49 8.25 -0.82
C ASN A 21 -0.73 7.13 -1.55
N VAL A 22 0.58 7.09 -1.34
CA VAL A 22 1.50 6.14 -2.00
C VAL A 22 1.45 4.78 -1.29
N THR A 23 0.28 4.12 -1.31
CA THR A 23 0.09 2.81 -0.71
C THR A 23 -0.91 1.98 -1.52
N SER A 24 -0.51 0.77 -1.97
CA SER A 24 -1.38 -0.09 -2.77
C SER A 24 -2.60 -0.59 -2.01
N ALA A 25 -2.38 -1.13 -0.81
CA ALA A 25 -3.46 -1.64 0.04
C ALA A 25 -4.38 -0.51 0.52
N GLY A 26 -3.82 0.63 0.94
CA GLY A 26 -4.60 1.79 1.38
C GLY A 26 -5.45 2.37 0.26
N GLN A 27 -4.91 2.51 -0.95
CA GLN A 27 -5.71 2.96 -2.10
C GLN A 27 -6.84 1.99 -2.44
N ALA A 28 -6.58 0.70 -2.48
CA ALA A 28 -7.60 -0.30 -2.80
C ALA A 28 -8.73 -0.28 -1.75
N ALA A 29 -8.38 -0.25 -0.47
CA ALA A 29 -9.35 -0.18 0.63
C ALA A 29 -10.12 1.15 0.64
N GLY A 30 -9.41 2.27 0.45
CA GLY A 30 -10.04 3.60 0.40
C GLY A 30 -11.05 3.73 -0.73
N ILE A 31 -10.71 3.25 -1.92
CA ILE A 31 -11.65 3.19 -3.06
C ILE A 31 -12.86 2.31 -2.71
N GLY A 32 -12.64 1.17 -2.04
CA GLY A 32 -13.72 0.29 -1.59
C GLY A 32 -14.68 0.98 -0.63
N VAL A 33 -14.17 1.71 0.37
CA VAL A 33 -14.99 2.48 1.32
C VAL A 33 -15.77 3.59 0.60
N ILE A 34 -15.13 4.33 -0.31
CA ILE A 34 -15.77 5.38 -1.11
C ILE A 34 -16.88 4.79 -1.99
N ALA A 35 -16.61 3.69 -2.69
CA ALA A 35 -17.57 3.01 -3.55
C ALA A 35 -18.78 2.47 -2.78
N ALA A 36 -18.58 2.05 -1.52
CA ALA A 36 -19.65 1.61 -0.63
C ALA A 36 -20.45 2.77 0.02
N GLY A 37 -20.09 4.04 -0.25
CA GLY A 37 -20.69 5.20 0.41
C GLY A 37 -20.35 5.31 1.90
N GLY A 38 -19.22 4.75 2.32
CA GLY A 38 -18.76 4.76 3.70
C GLY A 38 -18.48 6.16 4.23
N SER A 39 -18.49 6.32 5.56
CA SER A 39 -18.25 7.60 6.21
C SER A 39 -16.78 8.03 6.14
N TYR A 40 -16.52 9.33 6.28
CA TYR A 40 -15.14 9.86 6.38
C TYR A 40 -14.39 9.28 7.58
N LEU A 41 -15.08 9.00 8.69
CA LEU A 41 -14.49 8.39 9.87
C LEU A 41 -14.04 6.95 9.56
N GLU A 42 -14.87 6.18 8.89
CA GLU A 42 -14.54 4.82 8.44
C GLU A 42 -13.33 4.84 7.51
N LEU A 43 -13.31 5.76 6.54
CA LEU A 43 -12.17 5.95 5.64
C LEU A 43 -10.89 6.27 6.42
N ALA A 44 -10.96 7.23 7.35
CA ALA A 44 -9.80 7.65 8.16
C ALA A 44 -9.26 6.50 9.04
N LEU A 45 -10.14 5.78 9.73
CA LEU A 45 -9.76 4.63 10.55
C LEU A 45 -9.15 3.50 9.70
N THR A 46 -9.76 3.18 8.56
CA THR A 46 -9.25 2.17 7.63
C THR A 46 -7.85 2.55 7.15
N GLN A 47 -7.65 3.81 6.72
CA GLN A 47 -6.34 4.29 6.28
C GLN A 47 -5.31 4.27 7.41
N PHE A 48 -5.69 4.70 8.61
CA PHE A 48 -4.81 4.68 9.77
C PHE A 48 -4.33 3.26 10.08
N CYS A 49 -5.24 2.29 10.16
CA CYS A 49 -4.90 0.90 10.49
C CYS A 49 -4.03 0.25 9.41
N ILE A 50 -4.37 0.41 8.12
CA ILE A 50 -3.58 -0.16 7.03
C ILE A 50 -2.17 0.45 6.98
N ASN A 51 -2.06 1.75 7.23
CA ASN A 51 -0.80 2.48 7.11
C ASN A 51 0.02 2.47 8.42
N LEU A 52 -0.48 1.93 9.53
CA LEU A 52 0.27 1.80 10.78
C LEU A 52 1.58 1.03 10.61
N ARG A 53 1.64 0.06 9.76
CA ARG A 53 2.86 -0.67 9.37
C ARG A 53 3.98 0.27 8.90
N TYR A 54 3.64 1.38 8.22
CA TYR A 54 4.65 2.35 7.77
C TYR A 54 5.33 3.06 8.93
N ALA A 55 4.64 3.24 10.06
CA ALA A 55 5.25 3.76 11.27
C ALA A 55 6.33 2.80 11.81
N LEU A 56 6.07 1.49 11.80
CA LEU A 56 7.04 0.47 12.21
C LEU A 56 8.21 0.38 11.22
N MET A 57 7.94 0.47 9.93
CA MET A 57 8.99 0.49 8.89
C MET A 57 9.86 1.74 9.02
N GLY A 58 9.24 2.91 9.24
CA GLY A 58 9.96 4.17 9.48
C GLY A 58 10.83 4.11 10.74
N LEU A 59 10.32 3.53 11.82
CA LEU A 59 11.08 3.32 13.05
C LEU A 59 12.29 2.41 12.81
N SER A 60 12.11 1.29 12.12
CA SER A 60 13.21 0.38 11.76
C SER A 60 14.25 1.06 10.86
N LEU A 61 13.81 1.77 9.82
CA LEU A 61 14.70 2.47 8.90
C LEU A 61 15.45 3.60 9.59
N SER A 62 14.83 4.29 10.57
CA SER A 62 15.44 5.40 11.30
C SER A 62 16.76 5.02 12.00
N GLN A 63 16.92 3.74 12.34
CA GLN A 63 18.14 3.22 12.97
C GLN A 63 19.32 3.11 12.01
N LYS A 64 19.08 3.14 10.70
CA LYS A 64 20.10 3.07 9.64
C LYS A 64 20.41 4.43 8.98
N LEU A 65 19.70 5.48 9.34
CA LEU A 65 19.87 6.80 8.73
C LEU A 65 21.15 7.47 9.16
N ASP A 66 21.84 8.10 8.22
CA ASP A 66 23.07 8.86 8.47
C ASP A 66 22.79 10.31 8.94
N GLN A 67 23.85 11.11 9.07
CA GLN A 67 23.77 12.50 9.53
C GLN A 67 22.99 13.43 8.58
N THR A 68 22.77 13.06 7.32
CA THR A 68 21.98 13.88 6.39
C THR A 68 20.54 14.06 6.86
N PHE A 69 20.04 13.12 7.67
CA PHE A 69 18.70 13.15 8.25
C PHE A 69 18.55 14.01 9.53
N GLN A 70 19.55 14.78 9.92
CA GLN A 70 19.43 15.75 11.00
C GLN A 70 18.38 16.83 10.65
N HIS A 71 18.26 17.20 9.38
CA HIS A 71 17.23 18.12 8.93
C HIS A 71 15.86 17.41 8.81
N MET A 72 14.84 17.96 9.47
CA MET A 72 13.48 17.41 9.49
C MET A 72 12.88 17.20 8.09
N ILE A 73 13.22 18.08 7.14
CA ILE A 73 12.68 17.99 5.76
C ILE A 73 13.01 16.64 5.11
N HIS A 74 14.22 16.12 5.30
CA HIS A 74 14.63 14.83 4.75
C HIS A 74 13.83 13.68 5.36
N ARG A 75 13.50 13.77 6.66
CA ARG A 75 12.67 12.79 7.35
C ARG A 75 11.23 12.80 6.82
N PHE A 76 10.63 13.97 6.62
CA PHE A 76 9.28 14.09 6.09
C PHE A 76 9.18 13.58 4.64
N LEU A 77 10.10 14.00 3.77
CA LEU A 77 10.11 13.55 2.39
C LEU A 77 10.30 12.04 2.27
N THR A 78 11.20 11.49 3.07
CA THR A 78 11.42 10.04 3.09
C THR A 78 10.22 9.29 3.66
N ALA A 79 9.63 9.76 4.77
CA ALA A 79 8.46 9.14 5.38
C ALA A 79 7.26 9.09 4.40
N PHE A 80 7.08 10.14 3.58
CA PHE A 80 6.06 10.16 2.55
C PHE A 80 6.29 9.11 1.46
N GLY A 81 7.53 8.90 1.06
CA GLY A 81 7.89 8.03 -0.07
C GLY A 81 8.19 6.58 0.30
N ILE A 82 8.16 6.20 1.57
CA ILE A 82 8.43 4.81 1.97
C ILE A 82 7.26 3.91 1.52
N THR A 83 7.59 2.91 0.70
CA THR A 83 6.73 1.76 0.39
C THR A 83 7.38 0.47 0.87
N ASP A 84 6.64 -0.64 0.81
CA ASP A 84 7.18 -1.95 1.22
C ASP A 84 8.44 -2.32 0.43
N GLU A 85 8.45 -2.04 -0.88
CA GLU A 85 9.55 -2.34 -1.79
C GLU A 85 10.76 -1.45 -1.49
N ILE A 86 10.55 -0.14 -1.33
CA ILE A 86 11.60 0.82 -1.00
C ILE A 86 12.22 0.48 0.35
N PHE A 87 11.39 0.16 1.34
CA PHE A 87 11.85 -0.28 2.65
C PHE A 87 12.70 -1.55 2.56
N ALA A 88 12.24 -2.58 1.82
CA ALA A 88 12.96 -3.83 1.67
C ALA A 88 14.35 -3.64 1.07
N VAL A 89 14.46 -2.82 0.01
CA VAL A 89 15.73 -2.50 -0.63
C VAL A 89 16.62 -1.66 0.30
N ALA A 90 16.07 -0.63 0.96
CA ALA A 90 16.82 0.22 1.86
C ALA A 90 17.40 -0.57 3.05
N VAL A 91 16.59 -1.43 3.69
CA VAL A 91 17.05 -2.22 4.84
C VAL A 91 18.09 -3.27 4.44
N SER A 92 18.04 -3.79 3.21
CA SER A 92 19.03 -4.75 2.70
C SER A 92 20.39 -4.12 2.40
N GLN A 93 20.47 -2.78 2.29
CA GLN A 93 21.72 -2.07 2.07
C GLN A 93 22.63 -2.19 3.30
N ASP A 94 23.91 -2.51 3.09
CA ASP A 94 24.89 -2.53 4.16
C ASP A 94 25.27 -1.12 4.63
N GLY A 95 25.40 -0.93 5.96
CA GLY A 95 25.81 0.33 6.57
C GLY A 95 24.69 1.37 6.71
N GLN A 96 25.10 2.64 6.81
CA GLN A 96 24.20 3.77 6.97
C GLN A 96 23.65 4.25 5.61
N ILE A 97 22.44 4.77 5.63
CA ILE A 97 21.69 5.20 4.45
C ILE A 97 21.61 6.72 4.44
N SER A 98 22.02 7.34 3.34
CA SER A 98 21.96 8.78 3.15
C SER A 98 20.65 9.24 2.50
N ALA A 99 20.25 10.49 2.72
CA ALA A 99 19.06 11.07 2.11
C ALA A 99 19.11 11.07 0.57
N PRO A 100 20.22 11.42 -0.11
CA PRO A 100 20.31 11.32 -1.57
C PRO A 100 20.07 9.91 -2.11
N TYR A 101 20.57 8.89 -1.40
CA TYR A 101 20.32 7.50 -1.79
C TYR A 101 18.84 7.16 -1.76
N LEU A 102 18.14 7.51 -0.67
CA LEU A 102 16.69 7.26 -0.56
C LEU A 102 15.89 8.05 -1.59
N TYR A 103 16.27 9.30 -1.89
CA TYR A 103 15.62 10.07 -2.95
C TYR A 103 15.77 9.42 -4.32
N GLY A 104 16.97 8.94 -4.65
CA GLY A 104 17.19 8.18 -5.87
C GLY A 104 16.34 6.91 -5.93
N LEU A 105 16.30 6.17 -4.81
CA LEU A 105 15.52 4.94 -4.71
C LEU A 105 14.01 5.16 -4.83
N MET A 106 13.48 6.27 -4.27
CA MET A 106 12.05 6.60 -4.31
C MET A 106 11.60 7.22 -5.63
N SER A 107 12.47 7.91 -6.36
CA SER A 107 12.10 8.75 -7.51
C SER A 107 11.35 7.98 -8.60
N LEU A 108 11.92 6.88 -9.09
CA LEU A 108 11.31 6.06 -10.13
C LEU A 108 10.00 5.38 -9.70
N PRO A 109 9.92 4.76 -8.50
CA PRO A 109 8.67 4.20 -8.01
C PRO A 109 7.55 5.23 -7.89
N LEU A 110 7.80 6.43 -7.36
CA LEU A 110 6.80 7.48 -7.20
C LEU A 110 6.24 7.96 -8.55
N ILE A 111 7.14 8.19 -9.52
CA ILE A 111 6.74 8.55 -10.89
C ILE A 111 5.95 7.41 -11.53
N GLY A 112 6.46 6.19 -11.45
CA GLY A 112 5.81 5.00 -12.00
C GLY A 112 4.44 4.73 -11.39
N TRP A 113 4.29 4.99 -10.08
CA TRP A 113 3.04 4.85 -9.34
C TRP A 113 1.95 5.79 -9.88
N SER A 114 2.28 7.07 -9.98
CA SER A 114 1.36 8.10 -10.48
C SER A 114 1.01 7.88 -11.95
N LEU A 115 2.03 7.59 -12.77
CA LEU A 115 1.86 7.34 -14.20
C LEU A 115 1.05 6.05 -14.45
N GLY A 116 1.32 4.98 -13.71
CA GLY A 116 0.57 3.73 -13.79
C GLY A 116 -0.89 3.91 -13.39
N THR A 117 -1.17 4.75 -12.39
CA THR A 117 -2.56 5.10 -12.03
C THR A 117 -3.23 5.89 -13.14
N PHE A 118 -2.56 6.88 -13.71
CA PHE A 118 -3.09 7.67 -14.84
C PHE A 118 -3.38 6.77 -16.03
N LEU A 119 -2.44 5.96 -16.48
CA LEU A 119 -2.61 5.05 -17.61
C LEU A 119 -3.72 4.02 -17.34
N GLY A 120 -3.76 3.45 -16.15
CA GLY A 120 -4.82 2.51 -15.76
C GLY A 120 -6.19 3.15 -15.68
N ALA A 121 -6.29 4.40 -15.24
CA ALA A 121 -7.55 5.14 -15.19
C ALA A 121 -8.01 5.56 -16.59
N ALA A 122 -7.11 6.05 -17.43
CA ALA A 122 -7.42 6.51 -18.78
C ALA A 122 -7.72 5.35 -19.75
N ALA A 123 -7.03 4.21 -19.58
CA ALA A 123 -7.20 3.04 -20.44
C ALA A 123 -8.23 2.04 -19.89
N GLY A 124 -8.74 2.23 -18.68
CA GLY A 124 -9.58 1.27 -17.99
C GLY A 124 -10.90 0.92 -18.70
N GLU A 125 -11.42 1.85 -19.52
CA GLU A 125 -12.62 1.65 -20.34
C GLU A 125 -12.31 0.97 -21.69
N ILE A 126 -11.07 1.09 -22.16
CA ILE A 126 -10.65 0.60 -23.49
C ILE A 126 -10.08 -0.81 -23.38
N LEU A 127 -9.56 -1.18 -22.20
CA LEU A 127 -8.91 -2.48 -22.02
C LEU A 127 -9.93 -3.63 -22.05
N PRO A 128 -9.66 -4.70 -22.83
CA PRO A 128 -10.47 -5.92 -22.79
C PRO A 128 -10.56 -6.48 -21.35
N LYS A 129 -11.71 -7.02 -20.99
CA LYS A 129 -11.98 -7.56 -19.66
C LYS A 129 -10.90 -8.56 -19.21
N ILE A 130 -10.43 -9.41 -20.11
CA ILE A 130 -9.37 -10.40 -19.84
C ILE A 130 -8.09 -9.74 -19.30
N ILE A 131 -7.66 -8.62 -19.90
CA ILE A 131 -6.47 -7.89 -19.46
C ILE A 131 -6.73 -7.23 -18.11
N THR A 132 -7.91 -6.65 -17.92
CA THR A 132 -8.28 -6.01 -16.66
C THR A 132 -8.33 -7.03 -15.49
N ASP A 133 -8.87 -8.21 -15.75
CA ASP A 133 -8.95 -9.28 -14.75
C ASP A 133 -7.54 -9.84 -14.45
N ALA A 134 -6.69 -10.01 -15.48
CA ALA A 134 -5.29 -10.43 -15.31
C ALA A 134 -4.48 -9.42 -14.48
N LEU A 135 -4.65 -8.11 -14.72
CA LEU A 135 -4.00 -7.06 -13.92
C LEU A 135 -4.51 -7.05 -12.46
N GLY A 136 -5.79 -7.35 -12.25
CA GLY A 136 -6.35 -7.55 -10.91
C GLY A 136 -5.66 -8.71 -10.17
N ILE A 137 -5.46 -9.84 -10.84
CA ILE A 137 -4.75 -11.00 -10.27
C ILE A 137 -3.28 -10.67 -10.02
N ALA A 138 -2.62 -9.92 -10.89
CA ALA A 138 -1.23 -9.51 -10.73
C ALA A 138 -0.99 -8.72 -9.43
N LEU A 139 -1.96 -7.91 -8.98
CA LEU A 139 -1.90 -7.21 -7.71
C LEU A 139 -1.78 -8.20 -6.52
N TYR A 140 -2.58 -9.26 -6.52
CA TYR A 140 -2.48 -10.31 -5.49
C TYR A 140 -1.16 -11.07 -5.60
N GLY A 141 -0.68 -11.34 -6.82
CA GLY A 141 0.63 -11.95 -7.06
C GLY A 141 1.78 -11.15 -6.44
N MET A 142 1.71 -9.82 -6.51
CA MET A 142 2.68 -8.94 -5.86
C MET A 142 2.69 -9.14 -4.33
N PHE A 143 1.53 -9.22 -3.69
CA PHE A 143 1.46 -9.49 -2.25
C PHE A 143 2.04 -10.87 -1.89
N PHE A 144 1.74 -11.91 -2.67
CA PHE A 144 2.34 -13.23 -2.46
C PHE A 144 3.86 -13.21 -2.59
N ALA A 145 4.41 -12.44 -3.52
CA ALA A 145 5.86 -12.29 -3.68
C ALA A 145 6.52 -11.63 -2.45
N ILE A 146 5.81 -10.78 -1.73
CA ILE A 146 6.29 -10.16 -0.48
C ILE A 146 6.21 -11.15 0.70
N PHE A 147 5.13 -11.95 0.80
CA PHE A 147 4.91 -12.82 1.95
C PHE A 147 5.69 -14.15 1.89
N ILE A 148 5.84 -14.76 0.71
CA ILE A 148 6.43 -16.09 0.58
C ILE A 148 7.88 -16.18 1.08
N PRO A 149 8.79 -15.22 0.75
CA PRO A 149 10.18 -15.30 1.20
C PRO A 149 10.35 -15.29 2.73
N PRO A 150 9.68 -14.38 3.50
CA PRO A 150 9.73 -14.41 4.97
C PRO A 150 9.13 -15.69 5.56
N MET A 151 8.02 -16.21 5.00
CA MET A 151 7.39 -17.45 5.45
C MET A 151 8.33 -18.65 5.38
N ARG A 152 9.21 -18.71 4.37
CA ARG A 152 10.22 -19.76 4.24
C ARG A 152 11.33 -19.69 5.29
N LYS A 153 11.59 -18.49 5.84
CA LYS A 153 12.68 -18.25 6.78
C LYS A 153 12.25 -18.31 8.26
N GLN A 154 10.99 -17.97 8.57
CA GLN A 154 10.52 -17.83 9.95
C GLN A 154 9.15 -18.49 10.16
N LYS A 155 9.10 -19.52 11.01
CA LYS A 155 7.85 -20.21 11.38
C LYS A 155 6.85 -19.29 12.09
N SER A 156 7.33 -18.34 12.87
CA SER A 156 6.47 -17.34 13.53
C SER A 156 5.69 -16.48 12.55
N PHE A 157 6.29 -16.19 11.37
CA PHE A 157 5.62 -15.44 10.31
C PHE A 157 4.50 -16.26 9.67
N VAL A 158 4.70 -17.58 9.47
CA VAL A 158 3.65 -18.49 8.99
C VAL A 158 2.47 -18.50 9.95
N PHE A 159 2.74 -18.59 11.25
CA PHE A 159 1.70 -18.58 12.26
C PHE A 159 0.89 -17.27 12.24
N ALA A 160 1.55 -16.11 12.15
CA ALA A 160 0.90 -14.82 12.05
C ALA A 160 -0.01 -14.72 10.80
N VAL A 161 0.46 -15.19 9.64
CA VAL A 161 -0.32 -15.21 8.40
C VAL A 161 -1.55 -16.12 8.52
N LEU A 162 -1.39 -17.30 9.13
CA LEU A 162 -2.51 -18.24 9.33
C LEU A 162 -3.57 -17.66 10.29
N VAL A 163 -3.14 -17.01 11.37
CA VAL A 163 -4.04 -16.34 12.31
C VAL A 163 -4.79 -15.20 11.60
N ALA A 164 -4.09 -14.34 10.85
CA ALA A 164 -4.70 -13.25 10.11
C ALA A 164 -5.70 -13.75 9.05
N ALA A 165 -5.35 -14.82 8.31
CA ALA A 165 -6.24 -15.45 7.35
C ALA A 165 -7.49 -16.05 8.03
N GLY A 166 -7.31 -16.71 9.17
CA GLY A 166 -8.40 -17.26 9.97
C GLY A 166 -9.35 -16.16 10.48
N CYS A 167 -8.82 -15.09 11.03
CA CYS A 167 -9.61 -13.93 11.47
C CYS A 167 -10.39 -13.31 10.30
N SER A 168 -9.73 -13.13 9.15
CA SER A 168 -10.37 -12.57 7.94
C SER A 168 -11.53 -13.46 7.45
N ILE A 169 -11.35 -14.79 7.47
CA ILE A 169 -12.41 -15.74 7.10
C ILE A 169 -13.58 -15.63 8.10
N ILE A 170 -13.30 -15.61 9.39
CA ILE A 170 -14.32 -15.46 10.43
C ILE A 170 -15.08 -14.15 10.24
N CYS A 171 -14.40 -13.03 10.05
CA CYS A 171 -15.01 -11.72 9.81
C CYS A 171 -15.89 -11.69 8.55
N LYS A 172 -15.51 -12.43 7.50
CA LYS A 172 -16.28 -12.51 6.26
C LYS A 172 -17.58 -13.28 6.41
N TYR A 173 -17.59 -14.32 7.26
CA TYR A 173 -18.76 -15.21 7.44
C TYR A 173 -19.55 -14.91 8.71
N CYS A 174 -19.05 -14.05 9.63
CA CYS A 174 -19.82 -13.53 10.75
C CYS A 174 -20.87 -12.52 10.29
N PRO A 175 -22.04 -12.44 10.94
CA PRO A 175 -23.19 -11.69 10.43
C PRO A 175 -22.96 -10.18 10.37
N PRO A 176 -23.86 -9.43 9.70
CA PRO A 176 -23.63 -8.15 9.01
C PRO A 176 -23.51 -6.92 9.90
N PHE A 177 -22.95 -7.04 11.11
CA PHE A 177 -22.71 -5.92 12.02
C PHE A 177 -21.39 -5.17 11.74
N ILE A 178 -20.54 -5.74 10.90
CA ILE A 178 -19.22 -5.15 10.61
C ILE A 178 -19.22 -4.67 9.17
N SER A 179 -19.09 -3.35 8.96
CA SER A 179 -18.94 -2.80 7.60
C SER A 179 -17.62 -3.32 6.96
N SER A 180 -17.57 -3.29 5.63
CA SER A 180 -16.39 -3.76 4.88
C SER A 180 -15.09 -3.05 5.30
N GLY A 181 -15.17 -1.78 5.71
CA GLY A 181 -14.03 -1.02 6.22
C GLY A 181 -13.55 -1.53 7.58
N PHE A 182 -14.46 -1.83 8.49
CA PHE A 182 -14.10 -2.41 9.80
C PHE A 182 -13.57 -3.85 9.68
N ALA A 183 -14.01 -4.64 8.72
CA ALA A 183 -13.46 -5.98 8.47
C ALA A 183 -11.99 -5.96 8.00
N ILE A 184 -11.51 -4.83 7.46
CA ILE A 184 -10.11 -4.63 7.08
C ILE A 184 -9.26 -4.23 8.30
N ILE A 185 -9.87 -3.64 9.33
CA ILE A 185 -9.21 -3.17 10.55
C ILE A 185 -8.94 -4.33 11.52
N LEU A 186 -9.78 -5.34 11.53
CA LEU A 186 -9.69 -6.53 12.38
C LEU A 186 -8.84 -7.62 11.75
#